data_67d81565c75d8db7fbc7a00c7a9dedfe
#
_entry.id   67d81565c75d8db7fbc7a00c7a9dedfe
#
_cell.length_a   1.000
_cell.length_b   1.000
_cell.length_c   1.000
_cell.angle_alpha   90.00
_cell.angle_beta   90.00
_cell.angle_gamma   90.00
#
_symmetry.space_group_name_H-M   'P 1'
#
loop_
_entity.id
_entity.type
_entity.pdbx_description
1 polymer ?
#
loop_
_entity_poly.entity_id
_entity_poly.type
_entity_poly.pdbx_seq_one_letter_code
_entity_poly.pdbx_strand_id
1 'polypeptide(L)'
;MAADFIITITDRSRGGEFAAWFQGQGATLVLTALGRGTASDDVLSYLGLEATEKAVLFSVVTPACKETLVKELVSTMHLTAPGSGIAVCLPLSSIGGKSAMNYLTSGDPSKAPEIDIEEDEPMKEAAYQLIVAIANQGYTDKVMEAARSAGARGGTIVHTRSTGAEDAGKFFGMSIAEEREMIFIVAPTGEKNAIMQAIMAQAGPSTKAQAITLSLALEDVVGLFTTNPDQ
;
A
#
# COMPACT_ATOMS: atom_id res chain seq x y z
N MET A 1 16.60 -0.92 1.00
CA MET A 1 15.44 -0.59 1.85
C MET A 1 14.74 -1.83 2.38
N ALA A 2 14.07 -1.71 3.53
CA ALA A 2 13.65 -2.84 4.34
C ALA A 2 12.28 -3.42 4.03
N ALA A 3 11.55 -2.98 3.02
CA ALA A 3 10.22 -3.51 2.69
C ALA A 3 9.81 -3.24 1.23
N ASP A 4 8.96 -4.12 0.72
CA ASP A 4 8.33 -3.99 -0.59
C ASP A 4 6.81 -3.86 -0.44
N PHE A 5 6.19 -3.06 -1.32
CA PHE A 5 4.76 -2.95 -1.47
C PHE A 5 4.29 -3.84 -2.61
N ILE A 6 3.44 -4.81 -2.31
CA ILE A 6 2.92 -5.74 -3.31
C ILE A 6 1.48 -5.39 -3.62
N ILE A 7 1.19 -5.21 -4.91
CA ILE A 7 -0.17 -5.08 -5.42
C ILE A 7 -0.50 -6.36 -6.18
N THR A 8 -1.52 -7.08 -5.72
CA THR A 8 -2.01 -8.30 -6.39
C THR A 8 -3.42 -8.07 -6.87
N ILE A 9 -3.68 -8.31 -8.15
CA ILE A 9 -5.00 -8.22 -8.75
C ILE A 9 -5.41 -9.64 -9.15
N THR A 10 -6.55 -10.10 -8.64
CA THR A 10 -7.09 -11.43 -8.91
C THR A 10 -8.60 -11.38 -9.10
N ASP A 11 -9.23 -12.51 -9.36
CA ASP A 11 -10.68 -12.60 -9.38
C ASP A 11 -11.29 -12.29 -8.01
N ARG A 12 -12.45 -11.60 -7.98
CA ARG A 12 -13.11 -11.22 -6.72
C ARG A 12 -13.37 -12.43 -5.81
N SER A 13 -13.76 -13.57 -6.39
CA SER A 13 -14.04 -14.78 -5.64
C SER A 13 -12.83 -15.35 -4.90
N ARG A 14 -11.61 -15.07 -5.42
CA ARG A 14 -10.35 -15.52 -4.84
C ARG A 14 -9.70 -14.51 -3.87
N GLY A 15 -10.26 -13.30 -3.77
CA GLY A 15 -9.65 -12.25 -2.94
C GLY A 15 -9.42 -12.67 -1.49
N GLY A 16 -10.39 -13.36 -0.86
CA GLY A 16 -10.25 -13.88 0.50
C GLY A 16 -9.19 -14.97 0.65
N GLU A 17 -9.08 -15.88 -0.33
CA GLU A 17 -8.05 -16.93 -0.40
C GLU A 17 -6.65 -16.30 -0.42
N PHE A 18 -6.43 -15.33 -1.34
CA PHE A 18 -5.15 -14.64 -1.44
C PHE A 18 -4.82 -13.85 -0.16
N ALA A 19 -5.80 -13.16 0.42
CA ALA A 19 -5.58 -12.39 1.64
C ALA A 19 -5.15 -13.28 2.81
N ALA A 20 -5.84 -14.41 3.04
CA ALA A 20 -5.47 -15.37 4.07
C ALA A 20 -4.09 -15.99 3.80
N TRP A 21 -3.79 -16.28 2.54
CA TRP A 21 -2.49 -16.81 2.15
C TRP A 21 -1.36 -15.82 2.44
N PHE A 22 -1.49 -14.53 2.04
CA PHE A 22 -0.50 -13.49 2.35
C PHE A 22 -0.21 -13.38 3.84
N GLN A 23 -1.26 -13.46 4.67
CA GLN A 23 -1.11 -13.44 6.13
C GLN A 23 -0.36 -14.67 6.65
N GLY A 24 -0.67 -15.85 6.13
CA GLY A 24 0.04 -17.09 6.43
C GLY A 24 1.53 -17.03 6.07
N GLN A 25 1.89 -16.22 5.08
CA GLN A 25 3.27 -15.96 4.66
C GLN A 25 3.95 -14.82 5.46
N GLY A 26 3.29 -14.28 6.48
CA GLY A 26 3.86 -13.28 7.37
C GLY A 26 3.64 -11.82 6.93
N ALA A 27 2.78 -11.56 5.93
CA ALA A 27 2.39 -10.19 5.63
C ALA A 27 1.53 -9.63 6.79
N THR A 28 2.03 -8.61 7.47
CA THR A 28 1.37 -8.04 8.66
C THR A 28 0.20 -7.14 8.34
N LEU A 29 0.15 -6.62 7.11
CA LEU A 29 -0.93 -5.77 6.60
C LEU A 29 -1.35 -6.28 5.22
N VAL A 30 -2.61 -6.68 5.10
CA VAL A 30 -3.24 -7.02 3.82
C VAL A 30 -4.55 -6.24 3.71
N LEU A 31 -4.63 -5.36 2.72
CA LEU A 31 -5.80 -4.56 2.42
C LEU A 31 -6.41 -5.04 1.12
N THR A 32 -7.71 -5.15 1.05
CA THR A 32 -8.44 -5.55 -0.16
C THR A 32 -9.39 -4.46 -0.60
N ALA A 33 -9.32 -4.09 -1.88
CA ALA A 33 -10.27 -3.22 -2.56
C ALA A 33 -10.98 -3.98 -3.68
N LEU A 34 -12.15 -3.49 -4.08
CA LEU A 34 -12.86 -4.02 -5.25
C LEU A 34 -12.46 -3.22 -6.49
N GLY A 35 -12.26 -3.92 -7.59
CA GLY A 35 -11.97 -3.37 -8.89
C GLY A 35 -12.82 -4.02 -9.98
N ARG A 36 -12.75 -3.49 -11.18
CA ARG A 36 -13.38 -4.06 -12.37
C ARG A 36 -12.32 -4.32 -13.43
N GLY A 37 -12.34 -5.53 -14.00
CA GLY A 37 -11.50 -5.87 -15.14
C GLY A 37 -11.89 -5.03 -16.38
N THR A 38 -10.89 -4.61 -17.14
CA THR A 38 -11.06 -3.78 -18.35
C THR A 38 -10.60 -4.50 -19.62
N ALA A 39 -10.54 -5.84 -19.61
CA ALA A 39 -10.28 -6.61 -20.82
C ALA A 39 -11.35 -6.26 -21.88
N SER A 40 -10.91 -6.14 -23.15
CA SER A 40 -11.81 -5.74 -24.24
C SER A 40 -12.95 -6.76 -24.40
N ASP A 41 -14.15 -6.26 -24.71
CA ASP A 41 -15.34 -7.07 -24.92
C ASP A 41 -15.13 -8.15 -26.01
N ASP A 42 -14.25 -7.91 -26.97
CA ASP A 42 -13.91 -8.86 -28.03
C ASP A 42 -13.25 -10.13 -27.48
N VAL A 43 -12.36 -10.01 -26.47
CA VAL A 43 -11.71 -11.15 -25.82
C VAL A 43 -12.69 -11.84 -24.86
N LEU A 44 -13.49 -11.07 -24.14
CA LEU A 44 -14.48 -11.56 -23.19
C LEU A 44 -15.63 -12.27 -23.92
N SER A 45 -16.15 -11.68 -25.01
CA SER A 45 -17.23 -12.26 -25.80
C SER A 45 -16.80 -13.55 -26.53
N TYR A 46 -15.56 -13.61 -27.02
CA TYR A 46 -15.01 -14.81 -27.66
C TYR A 46 -14.87 -15.98 -26.67
N LEU A 47 -14.62 -15.69 -25.40
CA LEU A 47 -14.48 -16.68 -24.32
C LEU A 47 -15.78 -16.91 -23.54
N GLY A 48 -16.88 -16.21 -23.87
CA GLY A 48 -18.16 -16.27 -23.13
C GLY A 48 -18.05 -15.73 -21.71
N LEU A 49 -17.10 -14.83 -21.46
CA LEU A 49 -16.84 -14.23 -20.13
C LEU A 49 -17.42 -12.83 -20.07
N GLU A 50 -18.01 -12.47 -18.95
CA GLU A 50 -18.39 -11.08 -18.66
C GLU A 50 -17.22 -10.32 -18.01
N ALA A 51 -17.27 -8.97 -18.05
CA ALA A 51 -16.32 -8.12 -17.35
C ALA A 51 -16.34 -8.46 -15.85
N THR A 52 -15.34 -9.20 -15.38
CA THR A 52 -15.35 -9.76 -14.05
C THR A 52 -14.93 -8.73 -13.01
N GLU A 53 -15.62 -8.75 -11.86
CA GLU A 53 -15.18 -8.03 -10.68
C GLU A 53 -13.84 -8.59 -10.19
N LYS A 54 -12.94 -7.70 -9.82
CA LYS A 54 -11.59 -8.04 -9.35
C LYS A 54 -11.43 -7.66 -7.88
N ALA A 55 -10.63 -8.44 -7.17
CA ALA A 55 -10.04 -8.06 -5.90
C ALA A 55 -8.64 -7.49 -6.18
N VAL A 56 -8.36 -6.32 -5.60
CA VAL A 56 -7.04 -5.70 -5.59
C VAL A 56 -6.52 -5.76 -4.16
N LEU A 57 -5.47 -6.54 -3.95
CA LEU A 57 -4.85 -6.69 -2.64
C LEU A 57 -3.58 -5.84 -2.58
N PHE A 58 -3.42 -5.17 -1.45
CA PHE A 58 -2.24 -4.37 -1.13
C PHE A 58 -1.58 -4.98 0.11
N SER A 59 -0.32 -5.33 0.02
CA SER A 59 0.43 -5.88 1.15
C SER A 59 1.83 -5.29 1.25
N VAL A 60 2.37 -5.27 2.47
CA VAL A 60 3.75 -4.88 2.74
C VAL A 60 4.48 -6.11 3.23
N VAL A 61 5.64 -6.39 2.63
CA VAL A 61 6.46 -7.55 2.96
C VAL A 61 7.93 -7.16 3.12
N THR A 62 8.66 -7.94 3.92
CA THR A 62 10.10 -7.77 4.03
C THR A 62 10.82 -8.40 2.82
N PRO A 63 12.02 -7.96 2.46
CA PRO A 63 12.80 -8.55 1.37
C PRO A 63 13.04 -10.05 1.57
N ALA A 64 13.23 -10.49 2.81
CA ALA A 64 13.43 -11.90 3.14
C ALA A 64 12.23 -12.79 2.77
N CYS A 65 11.01 -12.26 2.92
CA CYS A 65 9.77 -12.96 2.55
C CYS A 65 9.47 -12.85 1.06
N LYS A 66 9.86 -11.74 0.41
CA LYS A 66 9.52 -11.42 -0.98
C LYS A 66 9.86 -12.54 -1.96
N GLU A 67 11.09 -13.05 -1.93
CA GLU A 67 11.54 -14.06 -2.90
C GLU A 67 10.73 -15.36 -2.81
N THR A 68 10.49 -15.83 -1.58
CA THR A 68 9.68 -17.03 -1.33
C THR A 68 8.26 -16.79 -1.77
N LEU A 69 7.69 -15.65 -1.41
CA LEU A 69 6.33 -15.24 -1.70
C LEU A 69 6.06 -15.13 -3.20
N VAL A 70 6.97 -14.53 -3.97
CA VAL A 70 6.84 -14.43 -5.44
C VAL A 70 6.89 -15.82 -6.09
N LYS A 71 7.76 -16.72 -5.63
CA LYS A 71 7.82 -18.10 -6.13
C LYS A 71 6.52 -18.88 -5.83
N GLU A 72 5.99 -18.73 -4.63
CA GLU A 72 4.77 -19.41 -4.21
C GLU A 72 3.50 -18.81 -4.82
N LEU A 73 3.46 -17.52 -5.16
CA LEU A 73 2.38 -16.94 -5.97
C LEU A 73 2.22 -17.66 -7.31
N VAL A 74 3.33 -18.13 -7.88
CA VAL A 74 3.33 -18.91 -9.12
C VAL A 74 2.98 -20.37 -8.86
N SER A 75 3.65 -21.02 -7.93
CA SER A 75 3.56 -22.48 -7.74
C SER A 75 2.32 -22.91 -6.96
N THR A 76 1.94 -22.17 -5.91
CA THR A 76 0.85 -22.54 -5.00
C THR A 76 -0.44 -21.81 -5.35
N MET A 77 -0.36 -20.52 -5.63
CA MET A 77 -1.55 -19.70 -5.94
C MET A 77 -1.90 -19.70 -7.44
N HIS A 78 -1.06 -20.34 -8.26
CA HIS A 78 -1.26 -20.48 -9.71
C HIS A 78 -1.53 -19.16 -10.43
N LEU A 79 -0.84 -18.08 -10.02
CA LEU A 79 -1.11 -16.74 -10.53
C LEU A 79 -0.80 -16.58 -12.03
N THR A 80 0.05 -17.44 -12.59
CA THR A 80 0.39 -17.45 -14.02
C THR A 80 -0.63 -18.15 -14.92
N ALA A 81 -1.64 -18.81 -14.35
CA ALA A 81 -2.70 -19.39 -15.16
C ALA A 81 -3.51 -18.28 -15.86
N PRO A 82 -3.97 -18.50 -17.11
CA PRO A 82 -4.76 -17.50 -17.83
C PRO A 82 -5.96 -17.02 -16.98
N GLY A 83 -6.12 -15.69 -16.86
CA GLY A 83 -7.22 -15.08 -16.11
C GLY A 83 -7.08 -15.11 -14.58
N SER A 84 -6.05 -15.76 -14.03
CA SER A 84 -5.90 -15.88 -12.55
C SER A 84 -5.48 -14.59 -11.88
N GLY A 85 -4.74 -13.71 -12.56
CA GLY A 85 -4.37 -12.42 -12.00
C GLY A 85 -2.95 -11.95 -12.35
N ILE A 86 -2.51 -10.91 -11.66
CA ILE A 86 -1.17 -10.32 -11.76
C ILE A 86 -0.72 -9.84 -10.38
N ALA A 87 0.56 -9.93 -10.09
CA ALA A 87 1.18 -9.30 -8.92
C ALA A 87 2.36 -8.44 -9.36
N VAL A 88 2.48 -7.25 -8.76
CA VAL A 88 3.62 -6.34 -8.95
C VAL A 88 4.24 -6.02 -7.60
N CYS A 89 5.56 -6.01 -7.54
CA CYS A 89 6.33 -5.68 -6.36
C CYS A 89 7.01 -4.33 -6.58
N LEU A 90 6.84 -3.42 -5.64
CA LEU A 90 7.34 -2.06 -5.68
C LEU A 90 8.20 -1.81 -4.44
N PRO A 91 9.49 -1.48 -4.57
CA PRO A 91 10.31 -1.16 -3.41
C PRO A 91 9.81 0.11 -2.73
N LEU A 92 9.69 0.09 -1.40
CA LEU A 92 9.33 1.26 -0.64
C LEU A 92 10.53 2.20 -0.47
N SER A 93 10.32 3.49 -0.68
CA SER A 93 11.33 4.52 -0.44
C SER A 93 11.42 4.91 1.03
N SER A 94 10.31 4.91 1.76
CA SER A 94 10.27 5.14 3.20
C SER A 94 8.97 4.67 3.84
N ILE A 95 9.01 4.48 5.16
CA ILE A 95 7.86 4.19 6.02
C ILE A 95 7.82 5.28 7.10
N GLY A 96 6.64 5.82 7.37
CA GLY A 96 6.45 6.91 8.34
C GLY A 96 6.49 6.42 9.78
N GLY A 97 7.63 6.69 10.47
CA GLY A 97 7.81 6.43 11.89
C GLY A 97 8.27 5.00 12.23
N LYS A 98 9.08 4.92 13.29
CA LYS A 98 9.67 3.64 13.75
C LYS A 98 8.64 2.59 14.13
N SER A 99 7.56 2.97 14.77
CA SER A 99 6.52 2.04 15.20
C SER A 99 5.76 1.42 14.02
N ALA A 100 5.49 2.20 12.95
CA ALA A 100 4.87 1.67 11.75
C ALA A 100 5.83 0.73 11.01
N MET A 101 7.12 1.08 10.95
CA MET A 101 8.15 0.21 10.39
C MET A 101 8.24 -1.11 11.16
N ASN A 102 8.32 -1.06 12.49
CA ASN A 102 8.39 -2.25 13.34
C ASN A 102 7.16 -3.15 13.13
N TYR A 103 5.96 -2.57 13.12
CA TYR A 103 4.74 -3.32 12.88
C TYR A 103 4.75 -4.00 11.52
N LEU A 104 5.07 -3.27 10.45
CA LEU A 104 5.04 -3.81 9.09
C LEU A 104 6.12 -4.87 8.82
N THR A 105 7.22 -4.85 9.58
CA THR A 105 8.34 -5.79 9.39
C THR A 105 8.36 -6.95 10.37
N SER A 106 7.84 -6.78 11.59
CA SER A 106 7.89 -7.81 12.64
C SER A 106 6.55 -8.16 13.26
N GLY A 107 5.47 -7.48 12.87
CA GLY A 107 4.15 -7.62 13.49
C GLY A 107 4.04 -7.01 14.90
N ASP A 108 5.12 -6.44 15.45
CA ASP A 108 5.16 -5.88 16.80
C ASP A 108 5.71 -4.45 16.77
N PRO A 109 4.88 -3.43 17.06
CA PRO A 109 5.30 -2.04 17.03
C PRO A 109 6.35 -1.66 18.09
N SER A 110 6.55 -2.51 19.10
CA SER A 110 7.52 -2.28 20.18
C SER A 110 8.90 -2.84 19.90
N LYS A 111 9.04 -3.78 18.97
CA LYS A 111 10.32 -4.36 18.61
C LYS A 111 11.14 -3.38 17.78
N ALA A 112 12.42 -3.23 18.12
CA ALA A 112 13.35 -2.57 17.22
C ALA A 112 13.48 -3.41 15.93
N PRO A 113 13.51 -2.80 14.74
CA PRO A 113 13.74 -3.54 13.52
C PRO A 113 15.13 -4.17 13.58
N GLU A 114 15.22 -5.48 13.41
CA GLU A 114 16.47 -6.19 13.13
C GLU A 114 16.90 -5.93 11.67
N ILE A 115 17.07 -4.66 11.32
CA ILE A 115 17.42 -4.28 9.96
C ILE A 115 18.77 -3.60 10.05
N ASP A 116 19.80 -4.28 9.57
CA ASP A 116 21.01 -3.63 9.11
C ASP A 116 20.60 -2.68 7.97
N ILE A 117 20.72 -1.39 8.24
CA ILE A 117 20.55 -0.35 7.22
C ILE A 117 21.81 -0.43 6.36
N GLU A 118 21.89 -1.41 5.47
CA GLU A 118 22.77 -1.28 4.32
C GLU A 118 22.26 -0.07 3.53
N GLU A 119 23.10 0.95 3.38
CA GLU A 119 22.86 2.06 2.50
C GLU A 119 22.78 1.49 1.09
N ASP A 120 21.55 1.21 0.64
CA ASP A 120 21.27 0.83 -0.75
C ASP A 120 21.84 1.91 -1.67
N GLU A 121 22.41 1.46 -2.79
CA GLU A 121 22.90 2.35 -3.86
C GLU A 121 21.85 3.43 -4.17
N PRO A 122 22.26 4.68 -4.42
CA PRO A 122 21.32 5.76 -4.63
C PRO A 122 20.45 5.43 -5.84
N MET A 123 19.19 5.03 -5.56
CA MET A 123 18.17 4.99 -6.60
C MET A 123 18.19 6.36 -7.29
N LYS A 124 18.21 6.38 -8.64
CA LYS A 124 18.05 7.61 -9.45
C LYS A 124 17.11 8.56 -8.70
N GLU A 125 17.57 9.78 -8.40
CA GLU A 125 16.77 10.76 -7.67
C GLU A 125 15.46 10.98 -8.41
N ALA A 126 14.41 10.30 -7.95
CA ALA A 126 13.08 10.47 -8.51
C ALA A 126 12.59 11.89 -8.16
N ALA A 127 12.16 12.64 -9.17
CA ALA A 127 11.64 14.00 -8.97
C ALA A 127 10.38 14.02 -8.11
N TYR A 128 9.60 12.95 -8.16
CA TYR A 128 8.32 12.81 -7.45
C TYR A 128 8.24 11.51 -6.65
N GLN A 129 7.40 11.53 -5.64
CA GLN A 129 7.07 10.38 -4.80
C GLN A 129 5.55 10.18 -4.75
N LEU A 130 5.12 8.91 -4.71
CA LEU A 130 3.77 8.55 -4.32
C LEU A 130 3.78 8.30 -2.80
N ILE A 131 3.09 9.14 -2.06
CA ILE A 131 2.83 8.92 -0.64
C ILE A 131 1.51 8.16 -0.55
N VAL A 132 1.51 7.03 0.17
CA VAL A 132 0.33 6.25 0.48
C VAL A 132 0.07 6.38 1.97
N ALA A 133 -1.03 7.05 2.32
CA ALA A 133 -1.50 7.12 3.71
C ALA A 133 -2.65 6.12 3.90
N ILE A 134 -2.54 5.24 4.90
CA ILE A 134 -3.54 4.22 5.23
C ILE A 134 -4.13 4.59 6.58
N ALA A 135 -5.41 4.94 6.63
CA ALA A 135 -6.09 5.42 7.84
C ALA A 135 -7.38 4.64 8.11
N ASN A 136 -7.91 4.76 9.31
CA ASN A 136 -9.26 4.30 9.62
C ASN A 136 -10.28 5.06 8.76
N GLN A 137 -11.36 4.39 8.37
CA GLN A 137 -12.44 5.00 7.61
C GLN A 137 -13.02 6.24 8.32
N GLY A 138 -13.32 7.27 7.54
CA GLY A 138 -13.89 8.54 8.02
C GLY A 138 -12.85 9.55 8.53
N TYR A 139 -11.55 9.28 8.39
CA TYR A 139 -10.48 10.20 8.80
C TYR A 139 -9.70 10.78 7.63
N THR A 140 -10.16 10.59 6.41
CA THR A 140 -9.52 11.13 5.19
C THR A 140 -9.36 12.64 5.23
N ASP A 141 -10.38 13.38 5.66
CA ASP A 141 -10.31 14.84 5.73
C ASP A 141 -9.20 15.32 6.67
N LYS A 142 -9.06 14.66 7.82
CA LYS A 142 -8.00 14.97 8.78
C LYS A 142 -6.61 14.67 8.22
N VAL A 143 -6.45 13.55 7.52
CA VAL A 143 -5.20 13.19 6.84
C VAL A 143 -4.87 14.20 5.76
N MET A 144 -5.86 14.59 4.94
CA MET A 144 -5.65 15.53 3.85
C MET A 144 -5.43 16.96 4.33
N GLU A 145 -6.06 17.38 5.45
CA GLU A 145 -5.78 18.67 6.09
C GLU A 145 -4.32 18.75 6.54
N ALA A 146 -3.85 17.71 7.24
CA ALA A 146 -2.46 17.59 7.64
C ALA A 146 -1.50 17.60 6.43
N ALA A 147 -1.82 16.84 5.40
CA ALA A 147 -1.01 16.76 4.19
C ALA A 147 -0.93 18.13 3.47
N ARG A 148 -2.07 18.81 3.31
CA ARG A 148 -2.14 20.13 2.66
C ARG A 148 -1.39 21.20 3.43
N SER A 149 -1.41 21.18 4.76
CA SER A 149 -0.65 22.11 5.59
C SER A 149 0.87 22.02 5.35
N ALA A 150 1.34 20.89 4.80
CA ALA A 150 2.73 20.63 4.48
C ALA A 150 3.04 20.62 2.96
N GLY A 151 2.11 21.11 2.11
CA GLY A 151 2.34 21.31 0.68
C GLY A 151 1.64 20.32 -0.26
N ALA A 152 0.94 19.31 0.24
CA ALA A 152 0.21 18.39 -0.62
C ALA A 152 -0.93 19.11 -1.37
N ARG A 153 -1.00 18.91 -2.69
CA ARG A 153 -1.99 19.59 -3.54
C ARG A 153 -3.33 18.86 -3.58
N GLY A 154 -3.32 17.55 -3.40
CA GLY A 154 -4.51 16.71 -3.46
C GLY A 154 -4.18 15.24 -3.26
N GLY A 155 -5.20 14.40 -3.24
CA GLY A 155 -5.03 12.95 -3.14
C GLY A 155 -6.23 12.21 -3.69
N THR A 156 -6.04 10.92 -3.98
CA THR A 156 -7.09 10.01 -4.41
C THR A 156 -7.35 8.99 -3.31
N ILE A 157 -8.62 8.80 -2.96
CA ILE A 157 -9.05 7.89 -1.91
C ILE A 157 -9.46 6.56 -2.52
N VAL A 158 -8.96 5.47 -1.95
CA VAL A 158 -9.39 4.10 -2.26
C VAL A 158 -9.93 3.48 -0.97
N HIS A 159 -11.19 3.07 -0.99
CA HIS A 159 -11.79 2.36 0.14
C HIS A 159 -11.28 0.91 0.13
N THR A 160 -10.79 0.46 1.28
CA THR A 160 -10.22 -0.87 1.44
C THR A 160 -10.79 -1.55 2.68
N ARG A 161 -10.71 -2.88 2.69
CA ARG A 161 -11.01 -3.69 3.86
C ARG A 161 -9.74 -4.39 4.32
N SER A 162 -9.42 -4.29 5.61
CA SER A 162 -8.37 -5.09 6.22
C SER A 162 -8.87 -6.51 6.42
N THR A 163 -8.09 -7.50 6.00
CA THR A 163 -8.39 -8.92 6.21
C THR A 163 -7.50 -9.43 7.34
N GLY A 164 -8.04 -10.24 8.27
CA GLY A 164 -7.27 -10.84 9.37
C GLY A 164 -7.21 -10.03 10.67
N ALA A 165 -8.06 -9.04 10.82
CA ALA A 165 -8.12 -8.23 12.04
C ALA A 165 -8.55 -9.03 13.31
N GLU A 166 -9.13 -10.22 13.15
CA GLU A 166 -9.54 -11.04 14.28
C GLU A 166 -8.38 -11.69 15.04
N ASP A 167 -7.29 -12.01 14.32
CA ASP A 167 -6.08 -12.66 14.89
C ASP A 167 -4.84 -11.74 14.95
N ALA A 168 -4.80 -10.68 14.16
CA ALA A 168 -3.73 -9.70 14.22
C ALA A 168 -3.88 -8.86 15.48
N GLY A 169 -3.00 -9.08 16.43
CA GLY A 169 -2.97 -8.39 17.72
C GLY A 169 -3.14 -6.87 17.58
N LYS A 170 -3.62 -6.24 18.61
CA LYS A 170 -3.95 -4.81 18.71
C LYS A 170 -2.80 -3.95 18.18
N PHE A 171 -3.01 -3.26 17.06
CA PHE A 171 -2.12 -2.21 16.59
C PHE A 171 -2.16 -1.04 17.58
N PHE A 172 -1.04 -0.71 18.23
CA PHE A 172 -0.96 0.28 19.33
C PHE A 172 -1.98 0.03 20.47
N GLY A 173 -2.34 -1.25 20.74
CA GLY A 173 -3.31 -1.58 21.80
C GLY A 173 -4.77 -1.41 21.39
N MET A 174 -5.07 -1.09 20.13
CA MET A 174 -6.41 -0.92 19.59
C MET A 174 -6.69 -1.94 18.49
N SER A 175 -7.95 -2.39 18.38
CA SER A 175 -8.39 -3.25 17.28
C SER A 175 -8.17 -2.54 15.95
N ILE A 176 -7.59 -3.25 14.97
CA ILE A 176 -7.53 -2.76 13.60
C ILE A 176 -8.95 -2.71 13.06
N ALA A 177 -9.39 -1.54 12.61
CA ALA A 177 -10.69 -1.39 11.96
C ALA A 177 -10.73 -2.25 10.69
N GLU A 178 -11.86 -2.96 10.47
CA GLU A 178 -12.05 -3.75 9.25
C GLU A 178 -12.00 -2.87 8.00
N GLU A 179 -12.53 -1.65 8.08
CA GLU A 179 -12.60 -0.71 6.97
C GLU A 179 -11.52 0.36 7.09
N ARG A 180 -10.75 0.49 6.02
CA ARG A 180 -9.63 1.42 5.90
C ARG A 180 -9.77 2.24 4.64
N GLU A 181 -9.16 3.42 4.66
CA GLU A 181 -9.00 4.29 3.50
C GLU A 181 -7.53 4.42 3.17
N MET A 182 -7.19 4.14 1.91
CA MET A 182 -5.87 4.44 1.36
C MET A 182 -5.96 5.75 0.58
N ILE A 183 -5.05 6.66 0.87
CA ILE A 183 -5.01 7.98 0.23
C ILE A 183 -3.67 8.07 -0.52
N PHE A 184 -3.76 8.19 -1.84
CA PHE A 184 -2.61 8.35 -2.73
C PHE A 184 -2.35 9.83 -2.97
N ILE A 185 -1.16 10.30 -2.62
CA ILE A 185 -0.73 11.70 -2.75
C ILE A 185 0.56 11.71 -3.56
N VAL A 186 0.55 12.37 -4.72
CA VAL A 186 1.78 12.62 -5.49
C VAL A 186 2.36 13.95 -5.05
N ALA A 187 3.65 13.94 -4.68
CA ALA A 187 4.36 15.12 -4.19
C ALA A 187 5.80 15.17 -4.74
N PRO A 188 6.39 16.36 -4.89
CA PRO A 188 7.82 16.49 -5.14
C PRO A 188 8.64 15.79 -4.05
N THR A 189 9.77 15.18 -4.42
CA THR A 189 10.62 14.44 -3.48
C THR A 189 11.05 15.31 -2.31
N GLY A 190 11.34 16.60 -2.54
CA GLY A 190 11.71 17.55 -1.47
C GLY A 190 10.63 17.83 -0.44
N GLU A 191 9.34 17.66 -0.79
CA GLU A 191 8.19 17.90 0.10
C GLU A 191 7.73 16.63 0.83
N LYS A 192 8.11 15.45 0.35
CA LYS A 192 7.68 14.15 0.87
C LYS A 192 7.79 14.04 2.39
N ASN A 193 8.96 14.34 2.93
CA ASN A 193 9.21 14.16 4.37
C ASN A 193 8.34 15.09 5.22
N ALA A 194 8.16 16.35 4.81
CA ALA A 194 7.31 17.30 5.51
C ALA A 194 5.84 16.84 5.52
N ILE A 195 5.34 16.37 4.38
CA ILE A 195 3.97 15.84 4.24
C ILE A 195 3.77 14.60 5.13
N MET A 196 4.67 13.63 5.05
CA MET A 196 4.58 12.40 5.86
C MET A 196 4.65 12.71 7.36
N GLN A 197 5.54 13.61 7.78
CA GLN A 197 5.65 14.04 9.19
C GLN A 197 4.38 14.76 9.67
N ALA A 198 3.78 15.63 8.87
CA ALA A 198 2.54 16.31 9.21
C ALA A 198 1.38 15.33 9.40
N ILE A 199 1.23 14.35 8.49
CA ILE A 199 0.23 13.28 8.61
C ILE A 199 0.46 12.48 9.89
N MET A 200 1.71 12.05 10.14
CA MET A 200 2.05 11.24 11.32
C MET A 200 1.82 12.00 12.63
N ALA A 201 2.08 13.31 12.66
CA ALA A 201 1.87 14.14 13.85
C ALA A 201 0.38 14.36 14.17
N GLN A 202 -0.46 14.59 13.15
CA GLN A 202 -1.86 14.99 13.34
C GLN A 202 -2.85 13.82 13.24
N ALA A 203 -2.53 12.82 12.43
CA ALA A 203 -3.39 11.67 12.15
C ALA A 203 -2.72 10.31 12.42
N GLY A 204 -1.50 10.28 12.93
CA GLY A 204 -0.69 9.07 13.10
C GLY A 204 -1.25 8.05 14.09
N PRO A 205 -0.48 6.98 14.37
CA PRO A 205 -0.95 5.80 15.12
C PRO A 205 -1.50 6.07 16.51
N SER A 206 -1.05 7.13 17.18
CA SER A 206 -1.55 7.53 18.50
C SER A 206 -2.89 8.26 18.47
N THR A 207 -3.44 8.55 17.31
CA THR A 207 -4.72 9.23 17.11
C THR A 207 -5.83 8.24 16.74
N LYS A 208 -7.09 8.70 16.70
CA LYS A 208 -8.21 7.88 16.22
C LYS A 208 -8.10 7.51 14.74
N ALA A 209 -7.40 8.29 13.93
CA ALA A 209 -7.17 8.00 12.53
C ALA A 209 -6.23 6.81 12.32
N GLN A 210 -5.30 6.59 13.23
CA GLN A 210 -4.29 5.53 13.18
C GLN A 210 -3.60 5.44 11.81
N ALA A 211 -3.26 6.59 11.24
CA ALA A 211 -2.67 6.64 9.92
C ALA A 211 -1.24 6.08 9.92
N ILE A 212 -0.93 5.30 8.90
CA ILE A 212 0.41 4.84 8.54
C ILE A 212 0.74 5.48 7.20
N THR A 213 1.97 5.93 7.01
CA THR A 213 2.42 6.50 5.73
C THR A 213 3.56 5.70 5.14
N LEU A 214 3.48 5.46 3.84
CA LEU A 214 4.49 4.81 3.02
C LEU A 214 4.83 5.73 1.86
N SER A 215 6.01 5.62 1.28
CA SER A 215 6.32 6.32 0.02
C SER A 215 7.05 5.42 -0.97
N LEU A 216 6.76 5.67 -2.25
CA LEU A 216 7.35 5.00 -3.40
C LEU A 216 7.93 6.06 -4.34
N ALA A 217 9.13 5.83 -4.85
CA ALA A 217 9.72 6.66 -5.88
C ALA A 217 8.95 6.50 -7.20
N LEU A 218 8.67 7.61 -7.87
CA LEU A 218 8.00 7.60 -9.17
C LEU A 218 9.03 7.87 -10.26
N GLU A 219 9.08 6.98 -11.23
CA GLU A 219 9.99 7.12 -12.38
C GLU A 219 9.49 8.20 -13.33
N ASP A 220 8.18 8.20 -13.63
CA ASP A 220 7.51 9.17 -14.49
C ASP A 220 6.17 9.59 -13.90
N VAL A 221 5.81 10.86 -14.10
CA VAL A 221 4.51 11.42 -13.70
C VAL A 221 3.93 12.22 -14.87
N VAL A 222 2.70 11.87 -15.28
CA VAL A 222 1.98 12.56 -16.35
C VAL A 222 0.67 13.12 -15.81
N GLY A 223 0.30 14.34 -16.25
CA GLY A 223 -0.95 14.97 -15.86
C GLY A 223 -0.92 15.70 -14.52
N LEU A 224 0.27 15.89 -13.95
CA LEU A 224 0.43 16.73 -12.75
C LEU A 224 0.41 18.21 -13.18
N PHE A 225 -0.65 18.93 -12.82
CA PHE A 225 -0.69 20.37 -13.04
C PHE A 225 0.23 21.06 -12.02
N THR A 226 1.39 21.50 -12.47
CA THR A 226 2.20 22.46 -11.73
C THR A 226 1.70 23.85 -12.11
N THR A 227 0.99 24.52 -11.20
CA THR A 227 0.81 25.96 -11.30
C THR A 227 2.15 26.60 -11.01
N ASN A 228 3.02 26.66 -12.02
CA ASN A 228 4.13 27.56 -12.00
C ASN A 228 3.57 28.91 -12.49
N PRO A 229 3.54 29.98 -11.67
CA PRO A 229 3.02 31.28 -12.10
C PRO A 229 3.88 31.97 -13.15
N ASP A 230 5.01 31.35 -13.56
CA ASP A 230 6.01 31.92 -14.48
C ASP A 230 6.22 31.11 -15.79
N GLN A 231 5.23 30.30 -16.20
CA GLN A 231 5.19 29.73 -17.58
C GLN A 231 3.84 29.93 -18.24
#